data_75767a64a44676b27b86485ec4fc5b70
#
_entry.id   75767a64a44676b27b86485ec4fc5b70
#
_cell.length_a   1.000
_cell.length_b   1.000
_cell.length_c   1.000
_cell.angle_alpha   90.00
_cell.angle_beta   90.00
_cell.angle_gamma   90.00
#
_symmetry.space_group_name_H-M   'P 1'
#
loop_
_entity.id
_entity.type
_entity.pdbx_description
1 polymer ?
#
loop_
_entity_poly.entity_id
_entity_poly.type
_entity_poly.pdbx_seq_one_letter_code
_entity_poly.pdbx_strand_id
1 'polypeptide(L)'
;EKITVGTWGSGFDKFHATRNFIMKTTQGERLAYANSIWVYINTETGMPVRPTKEEIDVYKLEAPLEMEYEPRKIKLSREWGEKEPVKVQRSWIDSNDHVNNSWYVKTAFEQLPQDLEIRQLRVEYKKQAYEGDILYPRYAREEQRTLVALCDEKQKPYAVIECR
;
A
#
# COMPACT_ATOMS: atom_id res chain seq x y z
N GLU A 1 16.54 13.90 -16.17
CA GLU A 1 15.54 13.28 -17.04
C GLU A 1 14.14 13.69 -16.55
N LYS A 2 13.22 14.04 -17.47
CA LYS A 2 11.84 14.42 -17.12
C LYS A 2 10.93 13.22 -17.27
N ILE A 3 10.04 13.02 -16.31
CA ILE A 3 9.00 12.00 -16.33
C ILE A 3 7.62 12.64 -16.17
N THR A 4 6.59 11.99 -16.69
CA THR A 4 5.20 12.37 -16.50
C THR A 4 4.55 11.36 -15.55
N VAL A 5 3.88 11.86 -14.50
CA VAL A 5 3.09 11.05 -13.58
C VAL A 5 1.63 11.43 -13.75
N GLY A 6 0.77 10.45 -14.02
CA GLY A 6 -0.68 10.58 -14.12
C GLY A 6 -1.39 9.79 -13.05
N THR A 7 -2.55 10.29 -12.60
CA THR A 7 -3.43 9.58 -11.67
C THR A 7 -4.87 10.00 -11.89
N TRP A 8 -5.81 9.05 -11.81
CA TRP A 8 -7.24 9.29 -11.95
C TRP A 8 -8.08 8.28 -11.16
N GLY A 9 -9.27 8.69 -10.75
CA GLY A 9 -10.28 7.79 -10.18
C GLY A 9 -10.88 6.92 -11.28
N SER A 10 -10.99 5.62 -11.04
CA SER A 10 -11.54 4.67 -12.02
C SER A 10 -12.85 4.04 -11.59
N GLY A 11 -13.30 4.23 -10.36
CA GLY A 11 -14.58 3.72 -9.90
C GLY A 11 -14.85 3.85 -8.43
N PHE A 12 -16.11 3.62 -8.07
CA PHE A 12 -16.60 3.46 -6.70
C PHE A 12 -17.47 2.20 -6.61
N ASP A 13 -17.23 1.38 -5.59
CA ASP A 13 -18.08 0.26 -5.22
C ASP A 13 -18.34 0.29 -3.72
N LYS A 14 -19.59 0.54 -3.31
CA LYS A 14 -20.00 0.70 -1.91
C LYS A 14 -19.19 1.79 -1.20
N PHE A 15 -18.25 1.39 -0.34
CA PHE A 15 -17.34 2.28 0.39
C PHE A 15 -15.89 2.21 -0.12
N HIS A 16 -15.66 1.54 -1.27
CA HIS A 16 -14.35 1.49 -1.90
C HIS A 16 -14.28 2.44 -3.08
N ALA A 17 -13.19 3.19 -3.17
CA ALA A 17 -12.82 3.95 -4.35
C ALA A 17 -11.58 3.32 -5.00
N THR A 18 -11.55 3.27 -6.32
CA THR A 18 -10.40 2.77 -7.09
C THR A 18 -9.72 3.90 -7.83
N ARG A 19 -8.37 3.87 -7.84
CA ARG A 19 -7.55 4.88 -8.49
C ARG A 19 -6.39 4.21 -9.23
N ASN A 20 -6.14 4.67 -10.44
CA ASN A 20 -4.98 4.24 -11.22
C ASN A 20 -3.87 5.30 -11.21
N PHE A 21 -2.65 4.83 -11.43
CA PHE A 21 -1.44 5.64 -11.53
C PHE A 21 -0.62 5.15 -12.71
N ILE A 22 0.06 6.06 -13.38
CA ILE A 22 0.99 5.75 -14.46
C ILE A 22 2.19 6.68 -14.40
N MET A 23 3.38 6.15 -14.68
CA MET A 23 4.61 6.91 -14.88
C MET A 23 5.11 6.65 -16.30
N LYS A 24 5.46 7.71 -17.03
CA LYS A 24 5.92 7.65 -18.42
C LYS A 24 7.14 8.52 -18.64
N THR A 25 7.96 8.14 -19.62
CA THR A 25 8.96 9.04 -20.20
C THR A 25 8.28 10.20 -20.94
N THR A 26 9.06 11.21 -21.33
CA THR A 26 8.58 12.31 -22.19
C THR A 26 8.18 11.83 -23.60
N GLN A 27 8.67 10.67 -24.02
CA GLN A 27 8.32 10.03 -25.29
C GLN A 27 7.05 9.17 -25.18
N GLY A 28 6.47 9.04 -23.97
CA GLY A 28 5.25 8.29 -23.72
C GLY A 28 5.48 6.82 -23.36
N GLU A 29 6.72 6.36 -23.26
CA GLU A 29 7.05 5.00 -22.81
C GLU A 29 6.60 4.80 -21.36
N ARG A 30 5.93 3.67 -21.08
CA ARG A 30 5.42 3.33 -19.75
C ARG A 30 6.56 2.78 -18.89
N LEU A 31 6.91 3.49 -17.83
CA LEU A 31 7.94 3.10 -16.85
C LEU A 31 7.36 2.29 -15.69
N ALA A 32 6.22 2.71 -15.18
CA ALA A 32 5.52 2.03 -14.10
C ALA A 32 4.03 2.34 -14.14
N TYR A 33 3.25 1.46 -13.53
CA TYR A 33 1.82 1.67 -13.34
C TYR A 33 1.34 0.98 -12.07
N ALA A 34 0.25 1.48 -11.50
CA ALA A 34 -0.33 0.91 -10.31
C ALA A 34 -1.85 1.15 -10.24
N ASN A 35 -2.51 0.36 -9.41
CA ASN A 35 -3.83 0.64 -8.91
C ASN A 35 -3.83 0.72 -7.39
N SER A 36 -4.76 1.45 -6.82
CA SER A 36 -5.02 1.48 -5.39
C SER A 36 -6.50 1.37 -5.10
N ILE A 37 -6.82 0.78 -3.95
CA ILE A 37 -8.18 0.67 -3.42
C ILE A 37 -8.20 1.45 -2.11
N TRP A 38 -9.06 2.45 -2.04
CA TRP A 38 -9.24 3.33 -0.89
C TRP A 38 -10.56 2.99 -0.20
N VAL A 39 -10.58 3.09 1.11
CA VAL A 39 -11.82 2.95 1.89
C VAL A 39 -12.30 4.34 2.27
N TYR A 40 -13.55 4.66 1.92
CA TYR A 40 -14.20 5.88 2.35
C TYR A 40 -14.73 5.67 3.76
N ILE A 41 -14.26 6.47 4.70
CA ILE A 41 -14.58 6.34 6.12
C ILE A 41 -15.20 7.63 6.67
N ASN A 42 -16.11 7.50 7.60
CA ASN A 42 -16.57 8.62 8.42
C ASN A 42 -15.48 8.92 9.47
N THR A 43 -14.98 10.15 9.49
CA THR A 43 -13.85 10.55 10.36
C THR A 43 -14.22 10.64 11.84
N GLU A 44 -15.50 10.80 12.18
CA GLU A 44 -15.98 10.85 13.56
C GLU A 44 -16.11 9.44 14.15
N THR A 45 -16.60 8.49 13.35
CA THR A 45 -16.87 7.11 13.81
C THR A 45 -15.77 6.13 13.47
N GLY A 46 -14.88 6.46 12.53
CA GLY A 46 -13.85 5.55 11.98
C GLY A 46 -14.44 4.40 11.15
N MET A 47 -15.74 4.40 10.87
CA MET A 47 -16.41 3.31 10.17
C MET A 47 -16.46 3.56 8.66
N PRO A 48 -16.35 2.50 7.82
CA PRO A 48 -16.60 2.61 6.40
C PRO A 48 -18.02 3.12 6.13
N VAL A 49 -18.14 4.12 5.26
CA VAL A 49 -19.42 4.73 4.86
C VAL A 49 -19.47 4.85 3.33
N ARG A 50 -20.67 4.72 2.80
CA ARG A 50 -20.88 4.90 1.37
C ARG A 50 -20.88 6.41 1.05
N PRO A 51 -20.03 6.87 0.10
CA PRO A 51 -20.08 8.27 -0.33
C PRO A 51 -21.43 8.57 -0.99
N THR A 52 -21.88 9.79 -0.85
CA THR A 52 -23.09 10.28 -1.53
C THR A 52 -22.84 10.41 -3.03
N LYS A 53 -23.91 10.56 -3.81
CA LYS A 53 -23.80 10.78 -5.25
C LYS A 53 -23.04 12.07 -5.54
N GLU A 54 -23.33 13.13 -4.80
CA GLU A 54 -22.70 14.45 -4.93
C GLU A 54 -21.19 14.37 -4.69
N GLU A 55 -20.76 13.61 -3.68
CA GLU A 55 -19.33 13.38 -3.40
C GLU A 55 -18.64 12.59 -4.51
N ILE A 56 -19.33 11.60 -5.11
CA ILE A 56 -18.79 10.83 -6.23
C ILE A 56 -18.70 11.69 -7.50
N ASP A 57 -19.72 12.50 -7.78
CA ASP A 57 -19.82 13.30 -9.01
C ASP A 57 -18.73 14.38 -9.13
N VAL A 58 -18.09 14.75 -8.00
CA VAL A 58 -16.90 15.63 -7.99
C VAL A 58 -15.70 14.98 -8.68
N TYR A 59 -15.63 13.65 -8.63
CA TYR A 59 -14.55 12.90 -9.28
C TYR A 59 -14.92 12.60 -10.73
N LYS A 60 -14.19 13.17 -11.67
CA LYS A 60 -14.32 12.81 -13.09
C LYS A 60 -13.69 11.43 -13.29
N LEU A 61 -14.51 10.39 -13.15
CA LEU A 61 -14.06 9.02 -13.31
C LEU A 61 -13.67 8.75 -14.78
N GLU A 62 -12.55 8.06 -14.96
CA GLU A 62 -12.05 7.62 -16.26
C GLU A 62 -12.00 6.09 -16.32
N ALA A 63 -11.84 5.54 -17.50
CA ALA A 63 -11.71 4.11 -17.68
C ALA A 63 -10.54 3.56 -16.88
N PRO A 64 -10.68 2.36 -16.24
CA PRO A 64 -9.58 1.74 -15.54
C PRO A 64 -8.43 1.44 -16.51
N LEU A 65 -7.20 1.54 -15.99
CA LEU A 65 -5.99 1.21 -16.75
C LEU A 65 -6.04 -0.26 -17.15
N GLU A 66 -5.69 -0.57 -18.39
CA GLU A 66 -5.54 -1.94 -18.86
C GLU A 66 -4.29 -2.57 -18.20
N MET A 67 -4.54 -3.45 -17.22
CA MET A 67 -3.53 -4.14 -16.42
C MET A 67 -4.15 -5.36 -15.73
N GLU A 68 -3.32 -6.25 -15.20
CA GLU A 68 -3.78 -7.31 -14.31
C GLU A 68 -4.09 -6.73 -12.92
N TYR A 69 -5.32 -6.96 -12.45
CA TYR A 69 -5.78 -6.51 -11.13
C TYR A 69 -5.75 -7.66 -10.14
N GLU A 70 -4.84 -7.59 -9.22
CA GLU A 70 -4.67 -8.58 -8.17
C GLU A 70 -5.80 -8.50 -7.12
N PRO A 71 -6.13 -9.61 -6.45
CA PRO A 71 -7.10 -9.62 -5.36
C PRO A 71 -6.71 -8.61 -4.25
N ARG A 72 -7.69 -7.91 -3.68
CA ARG A 72 -7.44 -6.88 -2.65
C ARG A 72 -6.62 -7.38 -1.45
N LYS A 73 -6.84 -8.62 -1.02
CA LYS A 73 -6.13 -9.21 0.13
C LYS A 73 -4.88 -9.95 -0.32
N ILE A 74 -3.78 -9.73 0.40
CA ILE A 74 -2.56 -10.51 0.26
C ILE A 74 -2.68 -11.78 1.12
N LYS A 75 -2.51 -12.94 0.51
CA LYS A 75 -2.49 -14.22 1.24
C LYS A 75 -1.19 -14.31 2.04
N LEU A 76 -1.32 -14.45 3.35
CA LEU A 76 -0.18 -14.59 4.26
C LEU A 76 0.53 -15.93 4.07
N SER A 77 1.83 -15.95 4.33
CA SER A 77 2.60 -17.20 4.40
C SER A 77 2.21 -18.01 5.63
N ARG A 78 2.49 -19.30 5.59
CA ARG A 78 2.34 -20.19 6.76
C ARG A 78 3.58 -20.15 7.66
N GLU A 79 4.74 -19.89 7.06
CA GLU A 79 6.03 -19.88 7.75
C GLU A 79 6.65 -18.49 7.65
N TRP A 80 7.15 -18.00 8.76
CA TRP A 80 7.74 -16.66 8.88
C TRP A 80 9.03 -16.72 9.69
N GLY A 81 10.08 -16.09 9.17
CA GLY A 81 11.25 -15.71 9.95
C GLY A 81 11.02 -14.36 10.62
N GLU A 82 11.53 -14.20 11.82
CA GLU A 82 11.50 -12.94 12.55
C GLU A 82 12.73 -12.09 12.20
N LYS A 83 12.57 -10.78 12.30
CA LYS A 83 13.61 -9.76 12.07
C LYS A 83 13.64 -8.80 13.25
N GLU A 84 14.71 -8.01 13.34
CA GLU A 84 14.88 -7.03 14.43
C GLU A 84 13.71 -6.02 14.46
N PRO A 85 13.16 -5.75 15.64
CA PRO A 85 12.09 -4.77 15.81
C PRO A 85 12.54 -3.36 15.42
N VAL A 86 11.63 -2.58 14.85
CA VAL A 86 11.90 -1.21 14.41
C VAL A 86 10.96 -0.24 15.13
N LYS A 87 11.50 0.76 15.80
CA LYS A 87 10.71 1.80 16.46
C LYS A 87 10.31 2.88 15.48
N VAL A 88 9.02 3.19 15.45
CA VAL A 88 8.46 4.29 14.66
C VAL A 88 9.03 5.63 15.11
N GLN A 89 9.61 6.37 14.17
CA GLN A 89 10.20 7.68 14.38
C GLN A 89 9.17 8.79 14.17
N ARG A 90 9.33 9.92 14.88
CA ARG A 90 8.51 11.11 14.69
C ARG A 90 8.50 11.60 13.24
N SER A 91 9.63 11.51 12.54
CA SER A 91 9.78 11.91 11.14
C SER A 91 8.96 11.08 10.15
N TRP A 92 8.38 9.97 10.60
CA TRP A 92 7.52 9.11 9.78
C TRP A 92 6.05 9.51 9.82
N ILE A 93 5.70 10.37 10.79
CA ILE A 93 4.32 10.80 11.03
C ILE A 93 3.95 11.88 10.03
N ASP A 94 2.81 11.70 9.36
CA ASP A 94 2.28 12.66 8.39
C ASP A 94 1.24 13.62 9.03
N SER A 95 0.61 14.44 8.19
CA SER A 95 -0.41 15.41 8.63
C SER A 95 -1.70 14.78 9.20
N ASN A 96 -1.84 13.47 9.13
CA ASN A 96 -2.97 12.73 9.71
C ASN A 96 -2.60 12.09 11.05
N ASP A 97 -1.47 12.48 11.65
CA ASP A 97 -0.97 12.01 12.95
C ASP A 97 -0.64 10.52 13.03
N HIS A 98 -0.41 9.85 11.90
CA HIS A 98 0.04 8.46 11.87
C HIS A 98 1.13 8.23 10.80
N VAL A 99 1.76 7.05 10.83
CA VAL A 99 2.83 6.70 9.92
C VAL A 99 2.41 6.84 8.46
N ASN A 100 3.13 7.67 7.70
CA ASN A 100 2.93 7.78 6.26
C ASN A 100 3.17 6.43 5.58
N ASN A 101 2.29 6.08 4.65
CA ASN A 101 2.28 4.80 3.94
C ASN A 101 3.63 4.40 3.32
N SER A 102 4.43 5.36 2.87
CA SER A 102 5.74 5.10 2.27
C SER A 102 6.74 4.51 3.27
N TRP A 103 6.61 4.82 4.56
CA TRP A 103 7.53 4.30 5.58
C TRP A 103 7.34 2.81 5.85
N TYR A 104 6.11 2.30 5.74
CA TYR A 104 5.93 0.84 5.81
C TYR A 104 6.66 0.12 4.67
N VAL A 105 6.62 0.68 3.46
CA VAL A 105 7.32 0.12 2.30
C VAL A 105 8.83 0.20 2.49
N LYS A 106 9.37 1.36 2.91
CA LYS A 106 10.80 1.54 3.18
C LYS A 106 11.29 0.58 4.25
N THR A 107 10.57 0.49 5.38
CA THR A 107 10.91 -0.43 6.48
C THR A 107 10.90 -1.90 6.01
N ALA A 108 9.94 -2.27 5.16
CA ALA A 108 9.90 -3.61 4.60
C ALA A 108 11.09 -3.87 3.66
N PHE A 109 11.51 -2.89 2.86
CA PHE A 109 12.64 -3.04 1.95
C PHE A 109 13.96 -3.25 2.67
N GLU A 110 14.15 -2.67 3.86
CA GLU A 110 15.32 -2.94 4.73
C GLU A 110 15.40 -4.40 5.20
N GLN A 111 14.29 -5.15 5.10
CA GLN A 111 14.24 -6.57 5.47
C GLN A 111 14.47 -7.51 4.29
N LEU A 112 14.47 -6.99 3.06
CA LEU A 112 14.63 -7.77 1.84
C LEU A 112 16.11 -7.99 1.51
N PRO A 113 16.46 -9.09 0.82
CA PRO A 113 17.79 -9.25 0.23
C PRO A 113 18.10 -8.10 -0.74
N GLN A 114 19.35 -7.61 -0.72
CA GLN A 114 19.78 -6.47 -1.56
C GLN A 114 19.76 -6.78 -3.06
N ASP A 115 19.89 -8.05 -3.42
CA ASP A 115 19.90 -8.56 -4.80
C ASP A 115 18.52 -8.95 -5.32
N LEU A 116 17.46 -8.69 -4.56
CA LEU A 116 16.09 -9.02 -4.97
C LEU A 116 15.63 -8.08 -6.10
N GLU A 117 15.47 -8.63 -7.30
CA GLU A 117 14.82 -7.91 -8.40
C GLU A 117 13.30 -7.88 -8.19
N ILE A 118 12.71 -6.69 -8.08
CA ILE A 118 11.28 -6.51 -7.84
C ILE A 118 10.64 -5.95 -9.11
N ARG A 119 9.71 -6.70 -9.69
CA ARG A 119 8.91 -6.31 -10.86
C ARG A 119 7.48 -5.93 -10.50
N GLN A 120 6.98 -6.51 -9.41
CA GLN A 120 5.66 -6.20 -8.87
C GLN A 120 5.75 -6.01 -7.35
N LEU A 121 5.16 -4.91 -6.89
CA LEU A 121 5.00 -4.60 -5.48
C LEU A 121 3.53 -4.48 -5.15
N ARG A 122 3.09 -5.18 -4.11
CA ARG A 122 1.74 -5.05 -3.54
C ARG A 122 1.83 -4.72 -2.07
N VAL A 123 0.94 -3.85 -1.60
CA VAL A 123 0.89 -3.45 -0.19
C VAL A 123 -0.56 -3.52 0.29
N GLU A 124 -0.79 -4.20 1.40
CA GLU A 124 -2.06 -4.18 2.12
C GLU A 124 -1.87 -3.50 3.47
N TYR A 125 -2.39 -2.28 3.62
CA TYR A 125 -2.43 -1.55 4.89
C TYR A 125 -3.63 -2.02 5.72
N LYS A 126 -3.41 -2.45 6.96
CA LYS A 126 -4.44 -3.06 7.82
C LYS A 126 -4.78 -2.22 9.03
N LYS A 127 -3.82 -1.56 9.62
CA LYS A 127 -4.02 -0.62 10.72
C LYS A 127 -2.93 0.45 10.72
N GLN A 128 -3.21 1.56 11.37
CA GLN A 128 -2.29 2.68 11.53
C GLN A 128 -1.29 2.39 12.64
N ALA A 129 -0.06 2.84 12.47
CA ALA A 129 0.96 2.93 13.50
C ALA A 129 1.22 4.40 13.84
N TYR A 130 1.64 4.65 15.08
CA TYR A 130 1.85 5.98 15.65
C TYR A 130 3.31 6.14 16.11
N GLU A 131 3.70 7.37 16.42
CA GLU A 131 5.03 7.65 17.00
C GLU A 131 5.28 6.80 18.25
N GLY A 132 6.42 6.14 18.29
CA GLY A 132 6.82 5.30 19.40
C GLY A 132 6.36 3.86 19.36
N ASP A 133 5.43 3.50 18.46
CA ASP A 133 5.07 2.10 18.24
C ASP A 133 6.29 1.28 17.82
N ILE A 134 6.26 -0.01 18.14
CA ILE A 134 7.29 -0.96 17.70
C ILE A 134 6.71 -1.82 16.59
N LEU A 135 7.36 -1.80 15.44
CA LEU A 135 7.08 -2.71 14.34
C LEU A 135 7.94 -3.95 14.50
N TYR A 136 7.33 -5.12 14.47
CA TYR A 136 7.99 -6.43 14.48
C TYR A 136 7.95 -7.01 13.07
N PRO A 137 9.02 -6.84 12.27
CA PRO A 137 9.04 -7.32 10.91
C PRO A 137 9.14 -8.84 10.87
N ARG A 138 8.36 -9.46 10.02
CA ARG A 138 8.39 -10.88 9.71
C ARG A 138 8.60 -11.07 8.23
N TYR A 139 9.48 -11.98 7.86
CA TYR A 139 9.91 -12.23 6.49
C TYR A 139 9.54 -13.65 6.09
N ALA A 140 9.05 -13.82 4.88
CA ALA A 140 8.82 -15.12 4.27
C ALA A 140 9.23 -15.09 2.79
N ARG A 141 9.94 -16.13 2.35
CA ARG A 141 10.28 -16.34 0.94
C ARG A 141 9.59 -17.60 0.45
N GLU A 142 8.79 -17.45 -0.59
CA GLU A 142 8.12 -18.54 -1.29
C GLU A 142 8.68 -18.62 -2.72
N GLU A 143 8.34 -19.65 -3.46
CA GLU A 143 8.92 -19.89 -4.79
C GLU A 143 8.73 -18.70 -5.75
N GLN A 144 7.57 -18.06 -5.72
CA GLN A 144 7.19 -17.00 -6.68
C GLN A 144 7.03 -15.62 -6.05
N ARG A 145 7.24 -15.48 -4.74
CA ARG A 145 7.07 -14.21 -4.05
C ARG A 145 7.83 -14.14 -2.73
N THR A 146 8.14 -12.93 -2.36
CA THR A 146 8.69 -12.60 -1.05
C THR A 146 7.70 -11.72 -0.30
N LEU A 147 7.53 -11.99 0.97
CA LEU A 147 6.58 -11.29 1.84
C LEU A 147 7.30 -10.66 3.02
N VAL A 148 6.91 -9.45 3.37
CA VAL A 148 7.25 -8.81 4.65
C VAL A 148 5.96 -8.38 5.32
N ALA A 149 5.75 -8.81 6.57
CA ALA A 149 4.66 -8.33 7.40
C ALA A 149 5.23 -7.51 8.55
N LEU A 150 4.82 -6.25 8.67
CA LEU A 150 5.17 -5.38 9.79
C LEU A 150 4.07 -5.50 10.83
N CYS A 151 4.35 -6.19 11.93
CA CYS A 151 3.36 -6.58 12.93
C CYS A 151 3.50 -5.80 14.24
N ASP A 152 2.46 -5.84 15.07
CA ASP A 152 2.55 -5.46 16.49
C ASP A 152 3.08 -6.64 17.34
N GLU A 153 3.21 -6.42 18.64
CA GLU A 153 3.62 -7.41 19.63
C GLU A 153 2.74 -8.67 19.67
N LYS A 154 1.45 -8.54 19.24
CA LYS A 154 0.47 -9.63 19.15
C LYS A 154 0.48 -10.28 17.76
N GLN A 155 1.48 -10.00 16.96
CA GLN A 155 1.65 -10.49 15.59
C GLN A 155 0.51 -10.11 14.61
N LYS A 156 -0.24 -9.05 14.93
CA LYS A 156 -1.24 -8.48 14.02
C LYS A 156 -0.57 -7.47 13.10
N PRO A 157 -0.66 -7.62 11.77
CA PRO A 157 0.06 -6.75 10.86
C PRO A 157 -0.55 -5.33 10.81
N TYR A 158 0.32 -4.33 10.81
CA TYR A 158 0.05 -2.96 10.38
C TYR A 158 -0.03 -2.91 8.84
N ALA A 159 0.96 -3.54 8.20
CA ALA A 159 1.01 -3.64 6.74
C ALA A 159 1.60 -5.00 6.33
N VAL A 160 1.20 -5.46 5.15
CA VAL A 160 1.79 -6.63 4.49
C VAL A 160 2.26 -6.19 3.11
N ILE A 161 3.52 -6.48 2.80
CA ILE A 161 4.18 -6.17 1.54
C ILE A 161 4.51 -7.47 0.83
N GLU A 162 4.10 -7.59 -0.43
CA GLU A 162 4.42 -8.70 -1.32
C GLU A 162 5.24 -8.19 -2.49
N CYS A 163 6.38 -8.84 -2.76
CA CYS A 163 7.26 -8.58 -3.89
C CYS A 163 7.33 -9.81 -4.80
N ARG A 164 7.26 -9.57 -6.12
CA ARG A 164 7.48 -10.58 -7.17
C ARG A 164 8.44 -10.06 -8.24
#